data_8d4b6425a1d532d6f0e669e41c74c5eb
#
_entry.id   8d4b6425a1d532d6f0e669e41c74c5eb
#
_cell.length_a   1.000
_cell.length_b   1.000
_cell.length_c   1.000
_cell.angle_alpha   90.00
_cell.angle_beta   90.00
_cell.angle_gamma   90.00
#
_symmetry.space_group_name_H-M   'P 1'
#
loop_
_entity.id
_entity.type
_entity.pdbx_description
1 polymer ?
#
loop_
_entity_poly.entity_id
_entity_poly.type
_entity_poly.pdbx_seq_one_letter_code
_entity_poly.pdbx_strand_id
1 'polypeptide(L)'
;MSKLSLRDLGVRGKRVLVRVDFNVPTEEREGEIVATDDTRIRESLPTINYLRAQGAKTILMAHFGRPKGKPVEKYSLRPVGMLLHDLIGHPVIFSHDCIGADAEAIVAHMQDSDVVLLENVRFYAGEEANDPMFAESLAKLGDLYLNDAFGAAHRAHASTAGITKFVRQSAMGFLMEKELKYLHEELAQPARPFLVIMGGSKVSDKISVIKALLEKADTILIGGAMANTFFQAQGIPIGSSRVESDKLDLARELLDLAKAKGVKFLLPIDVLETNEIKAGAETRQSNLLSPNNGVADGWQAVDIGGATMDLFKDEIEKAKTILWNGPVGIFEIPDFACGTMVIAEALAQSDATTIIGGGDSVTAVKQAGLADKMTFISTGGGASLELIEGKELPGVAALSDK
;
A
#
# COMPACT_ATOMS: atom_id res chain seq x y z
N MET A 1 3.00 -13.10 -14.83
CA MET A 1 4.42 -12.85 -15.17
C MET A 1 5.27 -13.92 -14.51
N SER A 2 6.09 -14.67 -15.27
CA SER A 2 6.93 -15.73 -14.68
C SER A 2 8.32 -15.16 -14.38
N LYS A 3 8.47 -14.47 -13.25
CA LYS A 3 9.76 -13.91 -12.78
C LYS A 3 10.41 -14.86 -11.79
N LEU A 4 11.75 -14.87 -11.72
CA LEU A 4 12.48 -15.62 -10.71
C LEU A 4 12.08 -15.15 -9.30
N SER A 5 11.99 -16.09 -8.37
CA SER A 5 11.83 -15.82 -6.95
C SER A 5 13.09 -16.17 -6.17
N LEU A 6 13.19 -15.73 -4.93
CA LEU A 6 14.30 -16.06 -4.03
C LEU A 6 14.54 -17.57 -3.94
N ARG A 7 13.47 -18.39 -4.04
CA ARG A 7 13.57 -19.87 -3.98
C ARG A 7 14.28 -20.47 -5.20
N ASP A 8 14.31 -19.75 -6.30
CA ASP A 8 14.95 -20.20 -7.56
C ASP A 8 16.49 -19.93 -7.54
N LEU A 9 17.01 -19.24 -6.52
CA LEU A 9 18.40 -18.80 -6.44
C LEU A 9 19.26 -19.64 -5.47
N GLY A 10 20.48 -19.94 -5.88
CA GLY A 10 21.51 -20.50 -4.99
C GLY A 10 22.25 -19.38 -4.23
N VAL A 11 21.80 -19.06 -3.02
CA VAL A 11 22.26 -17.87 -2.27
C VAL A 11 23.39 -18.13 -1.27
N ARG A 12 23.71 -19.40 -0.96
CA ARG A 12 24.71 -19.78 0.06
C ARG A 12 26.09 -19.21 -0.26
N GLY A 13 26.66 -18.48 0.70
CA GLY A 13 27.97 -17.83 0.58
C GLY A 13 28.01 -16.67 -0.41
N LYS A 14 26.87 -16.31 -1.03
CA LYS A 14 26.76 -15.21 -1.99
C LYS A 14 26.46 -13.89 -1.30
N ARG A 15 26.96 -12.79 -1.86
CA ARG A 15 26.55 -11.43 -1.51
C ARG A 15 25.24 -11.15 -2.22
N VAL A 16 24.18 -11.01 -1.46
CA VAL A 16 22.83 -10.81 -1.97
C VAL A 16 22.39 -9.38 -1.64
N LEU A 17 22.31 -8.54 -2.67
CA LEU A 17 21.73 -7.21 -2.57
C LEU A 17 20.22 -7.32 -2.49
N VAL A 18 19.60 -6.77 -1.46
CA VAL A 18 18.15 -6.80 -1.26
C VAL A 18 17.61 -5.39 -1.18
N ARG A 19 16.75 -5.02 -2.13
CA ARG A 19 16.00 -3.75 -2.05
C ARG A 19 14.79 -3.95 -1.16
N VAL A 20 14.79 -3.32 -0.01
CA VAL A 20 13.68 -3.35 0.97
C VAL A 20 13.00 -1.99 1.07
N ASP A 21 11.75 -1.96 1.52
CA ASP A 21 11.02 -0.70 1.78
C ASP A 21 11.02 -0.38 3.29
N PHE A 22 12.07 0.31 3.72
CA PHE A 22 12.22 0.78 5.10
C PHE A 22 11.82 2.25 5.28
N ASN A 23 11.04 2.79 4.36
CA ASN A 23 10.50 4.14 4.48
C ASN A 23 9.32 4.16 5.47
N VAL A 24 9.64 3.95 6.75
CA VAL A 24 8.70 3.92 7.86
C VAL A 24 8.38 5.34 8.37
N PRO A 25 7.19 5.58 8.92
CA PRO A 25 6.89 6.83 9.61
C PRO A 25 7.71 6.93 10.89
N THR A 26 8.22 8.12 11.18
CA THR A 26 9.06 8.40 12.36
C THR A 26 8.63 9.65 13.06
N GLU A 27 8.92 9.74 14.34
CA GLU A 27 8.83 10.94 15.15
C GLU A 27 10.14 11.17 15.91
N GLU A 28 10.38 12.40 16.32
CA GLU A 28 11.49 12.74 17.19
C GLU A 28 11.02 12.66 18.65
N ARG A 29 11.69 11.81 19.45
CA ARG A 29 11.48 11.67 20.89
C ARG A 29 12.82 11.90 21.60
N GLU A 30 12.88 12.87 22.49
CA GLU A 30 14.09 13.17 23.30
C GLU A 30 15.37 13.37 22.47
N GLY A 31 15.22 13.88 21.22
CA GLY A 31 16.35 14.09 20.30
C GLY A 31 16.74 12.86 19.47
N GLU A 32 16.00 11.76 19.60
CA GLU A 32 16.20 10.55 18.80
C GLU A 32 15.07 10.35 17.80
N ILE A 33 15.41 9.84 16.61
CA ILE A 33 14.43 9.46 15.58
C ILE A 33 13.92 8.05 15.87
N VAL A 34 12.63 7.90 16.16
CA VAL A 34 11.99 6.63 16.49
C VAL A 34 10.91 6.30 15.45
N ALA A 35 10.90 5.06 14.96
CA ALA A 35 9.82 4.59 14.08
C ALA A 35 8.51 4.46 14.87
N THR A 36 7.42 5.03 14.34
CA THR A 36 6.07 4.92 14.93
C THR A 36 5.28 3.73 14.40
N ASP A 37 5.69 3.17 13.26
CA ASP A 37 5.15 1.94 12.68
C ASP A 37 6.29 1.16 12.01
N ASP A 38 6.54 -0.06 12.46
CA ASP A 38 7.60 -0.94 11.95
C ASP A 38 7.11 -2.01 10.97
N THR A 39 5.85 -1.94 10.55
CA THR A 39 5.20 -2.94 9.69
C THR A 39 6.01 -3.26 8.44
N ARG A 40 6.53 -2.24 7.74
CA ARG A 40 7.31 -2.44 6.52
C ARG A 40 8.61 -3.21 6.76
N ILE A 41 9.23 -3.00 7.92
CA ILE A 41 10.43 -3.75 8.31
C ILE A 41 10.03 -5.19 8.59
N ARG A 42 8.96 -5.43 9.36
CA ARG A 42 8.47 -6.77 9.70
C ARG A 42 8.09 -7.59 8.47
N GLU A 43 7.45 -6.97 7.48
CA GLU A 43 7.08 -7.66 6.24
C GLU A 43 8.30 -8.08 5.38
N SER A 44 9.46 -7.46 5.57
CA SER A 44 10.73 -7.86 4.93
C SER A 44 11.48 -8.95 5.72
N LEU A 45 11.12 -9.22 6.99
CA LEU A 45 11.83 -10.20 7.82
C LEU A 45 11.83 -11.63 7.26
N PRO A 46 10.75 -12.13 6.64
CA PRO A 46 10.78 -13.48 6.04
C PRO A 46 11.91 -13.65 5.02
N THR A 47 12.12 -12.66 4.14
CA THR A 47 13.21 -12.66 3.15
C THR A 47 14.57 -12.57 3.84
N ILE A 48 14.77 -11.67 4.79
CA ILE A 48 16.04 -11.48 5.52
C ILE A 48 16.39 -12.74 6.31
N ASN A 49 15.46 -13.30 7.06
CA ASN A 49 15.68 -14.49 7.88
C ASN A 49 15.95 -15.73 7.02
N TYR A 50 15.29 -15.88 5.89
CA TYR A 50 15.57 -16.95 4.95
C TYR A 50 17.01 -16.86 4.41
N LEU A 51 17.43 -15.69 3.95
CA LEU A 51 18.79 -15.46 3.44
C LEU A 51 19.85 -15.81 4.50
N ARG A 52 19.66 -15.36 5.74
CA ARG A 52 20.54 -15.67 6.87
C ARG A 52 20.59 -17.18 7.13
N ALA A 53 19.43 -17.84 7.20
CA ALA A 53 19.34 -19.28 7.43
C ALA A 53 20.02 -20.10 6.32
N GLN A 54 20.06 -19.56 5.09
CA GLN A 54 20.76 -20.19 3.96
C GLN A 54 22.26 -19.85 3.90
N GLY A 55 22.79 -19.05 4.85
CA GLY A 55 24.19 -18.66 4.86
C GLY A 55 24.55 -17.62 3.78
N ALA A 56 23.59 -16.81 3.34
CA ALA A 56 23.87 -15.69 2.44
C ALA A 56 24.49 -14.50 3.20
N LYS A 57 25.28 -13.70 2.52
CA LYS A 57 25.78 -12.39 2.98
C LYS A 57 24.76 -11.35 2.52
N THR A 58 23.88 -10.90 3.44
CA THR A 58 22.72 -10.09 3.11
C THR A 58 23.05 -8.60 3.16
N ILE A 59 22.88 -7.88 2.05
CA ILE A 59 23.17 -6.45 1.93
C ILE A 59 21.87 -5.72 1.61
N LEU A 60 21.34 -4.97 2.58
CA LEU A 60 20.06 -4.29 2.47
C LEU A 60 20.25 -2.88 1.92
N MET A 61 19.44 -2.52 0.94
CA MET A 61 19.33 -1.18 0.37
C MET A 61 17.92 -0.65 0.58
N ALA A 62 17.80 0.57 1.06
CA ALA A 62 16.50 1.21 1.23
C ALA A 62 16.58 2.71 0.93
N HIS A 63 15.43 3.32 0.65
CA HIS A 63 15.28 4.76 0.73
C HIS A 63 14.58 5.15 2.03
N PHE A 64 14.83 6.38 2.48
CA PHE A 64 14.16 6.95 3.63
C PHE A 64 13.88 8.44 3.40
N GLY A 65 12.62 8.83 3.51
CA GLY A 65 12.19 10.20 3.27
C GLY A 65 12.47 10.74 1.86
N ARG A 66 12.65 12.06 1.78
CA ARG A 66 12.91 12.78 0.52
C ARG A 66 14.06 13.78 0.67
N PRO A 67 15.30 13.31 0.75
CA PRO A 67 16.49 14.14 0.97
C PRO A 67 16.92 14.96 -0.27
N LYS A 68 16.33 14.73 -1.45
CA LYS A 68 16.60 15.45 -2.71
C LYS A 68 18.06 15.32 -3.18
N GLY A 69 18.60 14.11 -3.12
CA GLY A 69 19.95 13.81 -3.62
C GLY A 69 21.09 14.38 -2.76
N LYS A 70 20.85 14.60 -1.47
CA LYS A 70 21.88 15.11 -0.53
C LYS A 70 21.82 14.36 0.79
N PRO A 71 22.97 14.11 1.46
CA PRO A 71 22.98 13.61 2.82
C PRO A 71 22.29 14.59 3.77
N VAL A 72 21.32 14.07 4.53
CA VAL A 72 20.57 14.82 5.55
C VAL A 72 20.38 13.90 6.75
N GLU A 73 20.93 14.25 7.90
CA GLU A 73 20.99 13.40 9.09
C GLU A 73 19.65 12.80 9.51
N LYS A 74 18.57 13.59 9.50
CA LYS A 74 17.22 13.10 9.83
C LYS A 74 16.68 12.04 8.88
N TYR A 75 17.33 11.84 7.73
CA TYR A 75 16.98 10.81 6.75
C TYR A 75 18.02 9.69 6.69
N SER A 76 18.92 9.60 7.67
CA SER A 76 19.81 8.45 7.82
C SER A 76 19.00 7.20 8.18
N LEU A 77 19.41 6.07 7.60
CA LEU A 77 18.85 4.76 7.92
C LEU A 77 19.42 4.15 9.21
N ARG A 78 20.34 4.82 9.88
CA ARG A 78 20.97 4.29 11.10
C ARG A 78 19.97 3.93 12.21
N PRO A 79 18.95 4.77 12.54
CA PRO A 79 17.92 4.38 13.52
C PRO A 79 17.11 3.16 13.09
N VAL A 80 16.82 3.04 11.79
CA VAL A 80 16.14 1.86 11.23
C VAL A 80 17.00 0.61 11.36
N GLY A 81 18.32 0.73 11.19
CA GLY A 81 19.28 -0.37 11.40
C GLY A 81 19.31 -0.87 12.84
N MET A 82 19.17 0.02 13.81
CA MET A 82 19.05 -0.35 15.24
C MET A 82 17.77 -1.12 15.50
N LEU A 83 16.65 -0.63 15.00
CA LEU A 83 15.37 -1.33 15.12
C LEU A 83 15.39 -2.69 14.42
N LEU A 84 16.00 -2.80 13.24
CA LEU A 84 16.16 -4.08 12.54
C LEU A 84 16.99 -5.06 13.36
N HIS A 85 18.09 -4.61 14.00
CA HIS A 85 18.91 -5.43 14.90
C HIS A 85 18.05 -6.08 15.99
N ASP A 86 17.19 -5.29 16.64
CA ASP A 86 16.32 -5.78 17.70
C ASP A 86 15.29 -6.78 17.17
N LEU A 87 14.71 -6.51 16.00
CA LEU A 87 13.69 -7.36 15.37
C LEU A 87 14.23 -8.72 14.90
N ILE A 88 15.47 -8.77 14.40
CA ILE A 88 16.07 -10.04 13.94
C ILE A 88 16.90 -10.75 15.01
N GLY A 89 17.14 -10.11 16.17
CA GLY A 89 18.00 -10.63 17.24
C GLY A 89 19.41 -11.00 16.76
N HIS A 90 19.98 -10.21 15.84
CA HIS A 90 21.28 -10.45 15.22
C HIS A 90 21.96 -9.13 14.87
N PRO A 91 23.30 -9.03 14.97
CA PRO A 91 24.02 -7.82 14.59
C PRO A 91 23.70 -7.37 13.16
N VAL A 92 23.39 -6.07 13.01
CA VAL A 92 23.27 -5.39 11.73
C VAL A 92 24.41 -4.42 11.59
N ILE A 93 25.27 -4.64 10.62
CA ILE A 93 26.40 -3.78 10.32
C ILE A 93 25.88 -2.59 9.51
N PHE A 94 26.05 -1.38 9.99
CA PHE A 94 25.62 -0.18 9.28
C PHE A 94 26.78 0.39 8.45
N SER A 95 26.55 0.57 7.14
CA SER A 95 27.48 1.27 6.25
C SER A 95 27.10 2.74 6.15
N HIS A 96 28.03 3.65 6.40
CA HIS A 96 27.80 5.09 6.35
C HIS A 96 27.60 5.65 4.94
N ASP A 97 27.77 4.83 3.92
CA ASP A 97 27.46 5.15 2.53
C ASP A 97 26.81 3.93 1.85
N CYS A 98 26.14 4.15 0.72
CA CYS A 98 25.53 3.07 -0.05
C CYS A 98 26.36 2.63 -1.26
N ILE A 99 27.46 3.32 -1.58
CA ILE A 99 28.42 3.01 -2.65
C ILE A 99 29.85 3.42 -2.22
N GLY A 100 30.82 3.08 -3.04
CA GLY A 100 32.20 3.54 -2.86
C GLY A 100 33.05 2.69 -1.92
N ALA A 101 34.27 3.14 -1.65
CA ALA A 101 35.31 2.34 -1.00
C ALA A 101 34.92 1.83 0.38
N ASP A 102 34.22 2.63 1.19
CA ASP A 102 33.81 2.24 2.54
C ASP A 102 32.77 1.13 2.51
N ALA A 103 31.75 1.24 1.66
CA ALA A 103 30.74 0.21 1.49
C ALA A 103 31.36 -1.08 0.91
N GLU A 104 32.23 -0.97 -0.08
CA GLU A 104 32.95 -2.09 -0.67
C GLU A 104 33.85 -2.80 0.35
N ALA A 105 34.55 -2.06 1.22
CA ALA A 105 35.38 -2.63 2.27
C ALA A 105 34.56 -3.39 3.32
N ILE A 106 33.42 -2.84 3.77
CA ILE A 106 32.50 -3.51 4.70
C ILE A 106 32.00 -4.83 4.08
N VAL A 107 31.52 -4.77 2.84
CA VAL A 107 30.96 -5.94 2.14
C VAL A 107 32.03 -7.01 1.88
N ALA A 108 33.27 -6.64 1.58
CA ALA A 108 34.38 -7.57 1.37
C ALA A 108 34.71 -8.40 2.63
N HIS A 109 34.48 -7.88 3.82
CA HIS A 109 34.77 -8.53 5.10
C HIS A 109 33.60 -9.32 5.68
N MET A 110 32.41 -9.33 5.04
CA MET A 110 31.25 -10.08 5.50
C MET A 110 31.51 -11.58 5.60
N GLN A 111 30.99 -12.18 6.66
CA GLN A 111 30.92 -13.62 6.84
C GLN A 111 29.55 -14.14 6.40
N ASP A 112 29.42 -15.46 6.26
CA ASP A 112 28.15 -16.09 5.97
C ASP A 112 27.12 -15.78 7.07
N SER A 113 25.90 -15.44 6.68
CA SER A 113 24.78 -15.01 7.53
C SER A 113 24.87 -13.58 8.08
N ASP A 114 25.92 -12.83 7.79
CA ASP A 114 25.97 -11.40 8.14
C ASP A 114 24.91 -10.59 7.43
N VAL A 115 24.47 -9.52 8.10
CA VAL A 115 23.52 -8.53 7.58
C VAL A 115 24.17 -7.15 7.61
N VAL A 116 24.25 -6.51 6.46
CA VAL A 116 24.67 -5.12 6.28
C VAL A 116 23.45 -4.28 5.87
N LEU A 117 23.27 -3.13 6.48
CA LEU A 117 22.34 -2.09 6.00
C LEU A 117 23.16 -0.93 5.45
N LEU A 118 22.97 -0.62 4.18
CA LEU A 118 23.58 0.53 3.52
C LEU A 118 22.86 1.83 3.92
N GLU A 119 23.53 2.96 3.84
CA GLU A 119 22.91 4.27 4.00
C GLU A 119 21.91 4.56 2.86
N ASN A 120 21.06 5.53 3.08
CA ASN A 120 19.94 5.94 2.24
C ASN A 120 20.34 6.19 0.78
N VAL A 121 19.86 5.35 -0.12
CA VAL A 121 20.18 5.45 -1.56
C VAL A 121 19.77 6.79 -2.18
N ARG A 122 18.76 7.48 -1.59
CA ARG A 122 18.30 8.81 -2.03
C ARG A 122 19.22 9.96 -1.60
N PHE A 123 20.31 9.71 -0.90
CA PHE A 123 21.35 10.70 -0.71
C PHE A 123 22.10 11.00 -2.02
N TYR A 124 21.90 10.17 -3.03
CA TYR A 124 22.38 10.37 -4.38
C TYR A 124 21.25 10.71 -5.34
N ALA A 125 21.42 11.77 -6.12
CA ALA A 125 20.45 12.17 -7.14
C ALA A 125 20.28 11.10 -8.24
N GLY A 126 21.33 10.30 -8.46
CA GLY A 126 21.32 9.19 -9.42
C GLY A 126 20.30 8.09 -9.11
N GLU A 127 19.86 7.96 -7.85
CA GLU A 127 18.83 7.00 -7.48
C GLU A 127 17.51 7.27 -8.20
N GLU A 128 16.95 8.47 -8.01
CA GLU A 128 15.64 8.82 -8.61
C GLU A 128 15.74 9.07 -10.12
N ALA A 129 16.93 9.44 -10.62
CA ALA A 129 17.22 9.60 -12.05
C ALA A 129 17.42 8.28 -12.78
N ASN A 130 17.46 7.16 -12.07
CA ASN A 130 17.82 5.85 -12.63
C ASN A 130 19.17 5.88 -13.38
N ASP A 131 20.15 6.58 -12.77
CA ASP A 131 21.46 6.77 -13.38
C ASP A 131 22.24 5.46 -13.50
N PRO A 132 22.73 5.09 -14.71
CA PRO A 132 23.43 3.81 -14.90
C PRO A 132 24.73 3.68 -14.11
N MET A 133 25.47 4.77 -13.91
CA MET A 133 26.75 4.73 -13.16
C MET A 133 26.49 4.51 -11.67
N PHE A 134 25.43 5.11 -11.13
CA PHE A 134 25.02 4.88 -9.75
C PHE A 134 24.50 3.43 -9.57
N ALA A 135 23.67 2.94 -10.51
CA ALA A 135 23.17 1.57 -10.50
C ALA A 135 24.32 0.55 -10.60
N GLU A 136 25.31 0.77 -11.45
CA GLU A 136 26.52 -0.05 -11.54
C GLU A 136 27.32 -0.05 -10.23
N SER A 137 27.46 1.12 -9.59
CA SER A 137 28.16 1.24 -8.32
C SER A 137 27.47 0.47 -7.19
N LEU A 138 26.15 0.48 -7.13
CA LEU A 138 25.37 -0.38 -6.22
C LEU A 138 25.59 -1.87 -6.54
N ALA A 139 25.53 -2.24 -7.81
CA ALA A 139 25.68 -3.63 -8.24
C ALA A 139 27.03 -4.26 -7.89
N LYS A 140 28.12 -3.49 -7.80
CA LYS A 140 29.44 -3.96 -7.37
C LYS A 140 29.46 -4.61 -5.99
N LEU A 141 28.51 -4.24 -5.14
CA LEU A 141 28.43 -4.74 -3.77
C LEU A 141 27.87 -6.18 -3.69
N GLY A 142 27.21 -6.70 -4.75
CA GLY A 142 26.54 -7.99 -4.69
C GLY A 142 26.78 -8.90 -5.88
N ASP A 143 26.55 -10.19 -5.66
CA ASP A 143 26.60 -11.21 -6.71
C ASP A 143 25.21 -11.50 -7.29
N LEU A 144 24.16 -11.27 -6.48
CA LEU A 144 22.75 -11.47 -6.81
C LEU A 144 21.95 -10.26 -6.32
N TYR A 145 20.79 -10.02 -6.94
CA TYR A 145 19.88 -8.96 -6.54
C TYR A 145 18.48 -9.50 -6.27
N LEU A 146 17.87 -9.00 -5.19
CA LEU A 146 16.46 -9.23 -4.86
C LEU A 146 15.72 -7.89 -4.75
N ASN A 147 14.56 -7.82 -5.38
CA ASN A 147 13.60 -6.75 -5.10
C ASN A 147 12.53 -7.27 -4.13
N ASP A 148 12.51 -6.69 -2.93
CA ASP A 148 11.53 -6.98 -1.89
C ASP A 148 10.81 -5.70 -1.42
N ALA A 149 10.86 -4.65 -2.26
CA ALA A 149 10.29 -3.34 -2.00
C ALA A 149 9.11 -3.06 -2.93
N PHE A 150 8.00 -3.75 -2.74
CA PHE A 150 6.83 -3.62 -3.60
C PHE A 150 6.32 -2.18 -3.67
N GLY A 151 6.27 -1.46 -2.54
CA GLY A 151 5.84 -0.06 -2.50
C GLY A 151 6.68 0.91 -3.35
N ALA A 152 7.92 0.52 -3.71
CA ALA A 152 8.79 1.29 -4.59
C ALA A 152 8.84 0.76 -6.03
N ALA A 153 8.22 -0.39 -6.32
CA ALA A 153 8.34 -1.08 -7.60
C ALA A 153 7.66 -0.36 -8.80
N HIS A 154 6.75 0.57 -8.52
CA HIS A 154 6.08 1.39 -9.54
C HIS A 154 7.00 2.49 -10.13
N ARG A 155 8.22 2.65 -9.63
CA ARG A 155 9.19 3.66 -10.08
C ARG A 155 10.44 2.99 -10.62
N ALA A 156 10.87 3.42 -11.80
CA ALA A 156 12.13 2.98 -12.40
C ALA A 156 13.29 3.77 -11.79
N HIS A 157 13.73 3.42 -10.58
CA HIS A 157 14.89 3.99 -9.92
C HIS A 157 16.13 3.09 -10.10
N ALA A 158 17.32 3.63 -9.81
CA ALA A 158 18.56 2.88 -9.95
C ALA A 158 18.57 1.60 -9.10
N SER A 159 18.12 1.69 -7.84
CA SER A 159 18.08 0.54 -6.91
C SER A 159 16.91 -0.43 -7.15
N THR A 160 15.88 -0.08 -7.93
CA THR A 160 14.71 -0.92 -8.20
C THR A 160 14.72 -1.57 -9.59
N ALA A 161 15.15 -0.83 -10.61
CA ALA A 161 15.14 -1.27 -11.99
C ALA A 161 16.53 -1.21 -12.64
N GLY A 162 17.26 -0.09 -12.52
CA GLY A 162 18.56 0.10 -13.18
C GLY A 162 19.59 -0.96 -12.82
N ILE A 163 19.67 -1.34 -11.55
CA ILE A 163 20.63 -2.30 -11.00
C ILE A 163 20.55 -3.68 -11.65
N THR A 164 19.36 -4.10 -12.13
CA THR A 164 19.16 -5.43 -12.74
C THR A 164 20.00 -5.63 -14.01
N LYS A 165 20.43 -4.54 -14.65
CA LYS A 165 21.28 -4.58 -15.84
C LYS A 165 22.74 -4.94 -15.55
N PHE A 166 23.17 -4.81 -14.30
CA PHE A 166 24.55 -4.96 -13.85
C PHE A 166 24.77 -6.19 -12.96
N VAL A 167 23.72 -6.94 -12.63
CA VAL A 167 23.79 -8.17 -11.86
C VAL A 167 23.48 -9.38 -12.73
N ARG A 168 24.07 -10.53 -12.40
CA ARG A 168 23.88 -11.75 -13.19
C ARG A 168 22.44 -12.28 -13.14
N GLN A 169 21.82 -12.23 -11.99
CA GLN A 169 20.45 -12.70 -11.75
C GLN A 169 19.75 -11.77 -10.78
N SER A 170 18.50 -11.50 -11.07
CA SER A 170 17.63 -10.68 -10.23
C SER A 170 16.31 -11.41 -10.00
N ALA A 171 15.81 -11.40 -8.76
CA ALA A 171 14.61 -12.14 -8.40
C ALA A 171 13.72 -11.35 -7.43
N MET A 172 12.51 -11.86 -7.19
CA MET A 172 11.59 -11.34 -6.17
C MET A 172 11.97 -11.87 -4.79
N GLY A 173 11.92 -11.01 -3.76
CA GLY A 173 11.82 -11.44 -2.38
C GLY A 173 10.41 -11.93 -2.03
N PHE A 174 10.22 -12.47 -0.83
CA PHE A 174 8.94 -13.06 -0.41
C PHE A 174 7.81 -12.06 -0.26
N LEU A 175 8.11 -10.81 0.15
CA LEU A 175 7.11 -9.75 0.21
C LEU A 175 6.60 -9.42 -1.21
N MET A 176 7.51 -9.22 -2.16
CA MET A 176 7.17 -8.96 -3.55
C MET A 176 6.33 -10.09 -4.14
N GLU A 177 6.72 -11.35 -3.90
CA GLU A 177 5.99 -12.55 -4.35
C GLU A 177 4.56 -12.58 -3.78
N LYS A 178 4.42 -12.29 -2.47
CA LYS A 178 3.13 -12.24 -1.78
C LYS A 178 2.21 -11.14 -2.33
N GLU A 179 2.75 -9.94 -2.56
CA GLU A 179 1.99 -8.80 -3.12
C GLU A 179 1.48 -9.14 -4.54
N LEU A 180 2.34 -9.67 -5.40
CA LEU A 180 1.96 -10.07 -6.77
C LEU A 180 0.94 -11.21 -6.77
N LYS A 181 1.06 -12.18 -5.87
CA LYS A 181 0.08 -13.23 -5.72
C LYS A 181 -1.32 -12.66 -5.47
N TYR A 182 -1.47 -11.80 -4.48
CA TYR A 182 -2.80 -11.31 -4.10
C TYR A 182 -3.33 -10.20 -5.03
N LEU A 183 -2.48 -9.26 -5.45
CA LEU A 183 -2.93 -8.11 -6.24
C LEU A 183 -2.95 -8.35 -7.75
N HIS A 184 -2.21 -9.34 -8.24
CA HIS A 184 -2.18 -9.65 -9.67
C HIS A 184 -2.84 -11.01 -9.98
N GLU A 185 -2.39 -12.11 -9.34
CA GLU A 185 -2.87 -13.45 -9.69
C GLU A 185 -4.30 -13.68 -9.17
N GLU A 186 -4.56 -13.45 -7.87
CA GLU A 186 -5.89 -13.63 -7.28
C GLU A 186 -6.93 -12.68 -7.90
N LEU A 187 -6.57 -11.41 -8.15
CA LEU A 187 -7.47 -10.45 -8.76
C LEU A 187 -7.59 -10.59 -10.30
N ALA A 188 -6.79 -11.44 -10.94
CA ALA A 188 -6.97 -11.79 -12.34
C ALA A 188 -8.14 -12.77 -12.53
N GLN A 189 -8.32 -13.72 -11.60
CA GLN A 189 -9.39 -14.72 -11.61
C GLN A 189 -9.96 -14.90 -10.20
N PRO A 190 -10.61 -13.88 -9.62
CA PRO A 190 -11.09 -13.93 -8.26
C PRO A 190 -12.20 -14.95 -8.08
N ALA A 191 -12.21 -15.62 -6.92
CA ALA A 191 -13.38 -16.43 -6.53
C ALA A 191 -14.61 -15.53 -6.41
N ARG A 192 -15.73 -15.95 -7.00
CA ARG A 192 -16.95 -15.13 -7.09
C ARG A 192 -18.00 -15.52 -6.03
N PRO A 193 -18.79 -14.55 -5.57
CA PRO A 193 -18.84 -13.15 -5.95
C PRO A 193 -17.59 -12.36 -5.53
N PHE A 194 -17.07 -11.49 -6.44
CA PHE A 194 -15.98 -10.56 -6.16
C PHE A 194 -16.53 -9.18 -5.81
N LEU A 195 -16.30 -8.80 -4.57
CA LEU A 195 -16.73 -7.53 -3.98
C LEU A 195 -15.55 -6.55 -3.90
N VAL A 196 -15.79 -5.32 -4.29
CA VAL A 196 -14.84 -4.21 -4.12
C VAL A 196 -15.47 -3.14 -3.22
N ILE A 197 -14.74 -2.70 -2.21
CA ILE A 197 -15.11 -1.59 -1.35
C ILE A 197 -14.13 -0.44 -1.60
N MET A 198 -14.64 0.69 -2.08
CA MET A 198 -13.86 1.87 -2.40
C MET A 198 -14.33 3.05 -1.58
N GLY A 199 -13.42 3.65 -0.84
CA GLY A 199 -13.68 4.85 -0.07
C GLY A 199 -12.61 5.91 -0.27
N GLY A 200 -12.65 6.96 0.57
CA GLY A 200 -11.70 8.05 0.54
C GLY A 200 -12.31 9.37 0.09
N SER A 201 -11.46 10.37 -0.17
CA SER A 201 -11.90 11.76 -0.30
C SER A 201 -12.21 12.20 -1.73
N LYS A 202 -11.62 11.57 -2.75
CA LYS A 202 -11.72 12.01 -4.14
C LYS A 202 -11.98 10.87 -5.10
N VAL A 203 -12.93 11.05 -6.01
CA VAL A 203 -13.18 10.12 -7.10
C VAL A 203 -12.05 10.20 -8.15
N SER A 204 -11.51 11.40 -8.39
CA SER A 204 -10.46 11.64 -9.38
C SER A 204 -9.20 10.81 -9.14
N ASP A 205 -8.85 10.56 -7.89
CA ASP A 205 -7.66 9.77 -7.53
C ASP A 205 -7.81 8.27 -7.80
N LYS A 206 -9.06 7.80 -8.05
CA LYS A 206 -9.39 6.36 -8.17
C LYS A 206 -10.09 5.97 -9.46
N ILE A 207 -10.23 6.89 -10.42
CA ILE A 207 -10.96 6.66 -11.69
C ILE A 207 -10.42 5.43 -12.42
N SER A 208 -9.11 5.39 -12.64
CA SER A 208 -8.48 4.31 -13.41
C SER A 208 -8.66 2.96 -12.72
N VAL A 209 -8.54 2.95 -11.39
CA VAL A 209 -8.76 1.76 -10.57
C VAL A 209 -10.21 1.31 -10.65
N ILE A 210 -11.18 2.22 -10.49
CA ILE A 210 -12.63 1.89 -10.59
C ILE A 210 -12.95 1.33 -11.98
N LYS A 211 -12.47 1.96 -13.06
CA LYS A 211 -12.65 1.46 -14.44
C LYS A 211 -12.07 0.05 -14.62
N ALA A 212 -10.87 -0.21 -14.13
CA ALA A 212 -10.25 -1.52 -14.21
C ALA A 212 -11.01 -2.58 -13.38
N LEU A 213 -11.54 -2.20 -12.22
CA LEU A 213 -12.31 -3.10 -11.37
C LEU A 213 -13.72 -3.36 -11.89
N LEU A 214 -14.35 -2.43 -12.63
CA LEU A 214 -15.62 -2.64 -13.32
C LEU A 214 -15.54 -3.74 -14.39
N GLU A 215 -14.36 -4.09 -14.87
CA GLU A 215 -14.15 -5.24 -15.78
C GLU A 215 -14.18 -6.60 -15.07
N LYS A 216 -14.07 -6.63 -13.75
CA LYS A 216 -13.82 -7.86 -12.99
C LYS A 216 -14.80 -8.08 -11.85
N ALA A 217 -15.24 -7.02 -11.18
CA ALA A 217 -16.07 -7.09 -9.98
C ALA A 217 -17.53 -7.47 -10.29
N ASP A 218 -18.16 -8.18 -9.36
CA ASP A 218 -19.61 -8.42 -9.38
C ASP A 218 -20.35 -7.28 -8.66
N THR A 219 -19.74 -6.75 -7.59
CA THR A 219 -20.30 -5.65 -6.79
C THR A 219 -19.21 -4.64 -6.42
N ILE A 220 -19.52 -3.36 -6.51
CA ILE A 220 -18.66 -2.27 -6.01
C ILE A 220 -19.46 -1.43 -5.00
N LEU A 221 -18.94 -1.29 -3.79
CA LEU A 221 -19.46 -0.41 -2.74
C LEU A 221 -18.62 0.85 -2.71
N ILE A 222 -19.29 2.00 -2.73
CA ILE A 222 -18.64 3.32 -2.64
C ILE A 222 -18.96 3.97 -1.31
N GLY A 223 -17.95 4.49 -0.62
CA GLY A 223 -18.09 5.25 0.62
C GLY A 223 -17.16 6.44 0.71
N GLY A 224 -17.14 7.09 1.87
CA GLY A 224 -16.34 8.29 2.10
C GLY A 224 -16.80 9.50 1.30
N ALA A 225 -16.03 10.58 1.34
CA ALA A 225 -16.40 11.83 0.68
C ALA A 225 -16.50 11.71 -0.85
N MET A 226 -15.84 10.71 -1.46
CA MET A 226 -16.00 10.46 -2.90
C MET A 226 -17.43 10.11 -3.30
N ALA A 227 -18.24 9.53 -2.40
CA ALA A 227 -19.65 9.24 -2.64
C ALA A 227 -20.47 10.53 -2.89
N ASN A 228 -20.09 11.64 -2.28
CA ASN A 228 -20.78 12.93 -2.44
C ASN A 228 -20.75 13.43 -3.89
N THR A 229 -19.65 13.13 -4.63
CA THR A 229 -19.54 13.48 -6.05
C THR A 229 -20.58 12.68 -6.89
N PHE A 230 -20.79 11.41 -6.56
CA PHE A 230 -21.84 10.61 -7.20
C PHE A 230 -23.25 11.08 -6.82
N PHE A 231 -23.47 11.49 -5.57
CA PHE A 231 -24.77 12.03 -5.14
C PHE A 231 -25.10 13.34 -5.86
N GLN A 232 -24.17 14.28 -5.90
CA GLN A 232 -24.37 15.53 -6.60
C GLN A 232 -24.59 15.32 -8.11
N ALA A 233 -23.87 14.35 -8.70
CA ALA A 233 -24.06 13.99 -10.11
C ALA A 233 -25.48 13.46 -10.42
N GLN A 234 -26.16 12.90 -9.41
CA GLN A 234 -27.54 12.43 -9.48
C GLN A 234 -28.57 13.47 -9.02
N GLY A 235 -28.13 14.68 -8.65
CA GLY A 235 -29.00 15.75 -8.17
C GLY A 235 -29.45 15.61 -6.72
N ILE A 236 -28.82 14.74 -5.93
CA ILE A 236 -29.09 14.57 -4.50
C ILE A 236 -28.35 15.70 -3.73
N PRO A 237 -29.04 16.45 -2.85
CA PRO A 237 -28.43 17.47 -2.04
C PRO A 237 -27.35 16.91 -1.12
N ILE A 238 -26.20 17.57 -1.07
CA ILE A 238 -25.04 17.16 -0.27
C ILE A 238 -24.63 18.17 0.78
N GLY A 239 -25.43 19.23 1.00
CA GLY A 239 -25.15 20.31 1.94
C GLY A 239 -23.78 20.93 1.72
N SER A 240 -23.01 21.06 2.79
CA SER A 240 -21.63 21.56 2.78
C SER A 240 -20.59 20.45 2.66
N SER A 241 -20.98 19.22 2.28
CA SER A 241 -20.08 18.09 2.15
C SER A 241 -19.01 18.33 1.09
N ARG A 242 -17.83 17.76 1.33
CA ARG A 242 -16.72 17.80 0.34
C ARG A 242 -17.14 17.09 -0.95
N VAL A 243 -16.89 17.73 -2.10
CA VAL A 243 -17.26 17.25 -3.42
C VAL A 243 -16.26 17.72 -4.48
N GLU A 244 -16.10 16.97 -5.56
CA GLU A 244 -15.37 17.37 -6.76
C GLU A 244 -16.37 17.80 -7.84
N SER A 245 -16.81 19.08 -7.79
CA SER A 245 -17.83 19.60 -8.69
C SER A 245 -17.41 19.64 -10.17
N ASP A 246 -16.12 19.59 -10.46
CA ASP A 246 -15.57 19.47 -11.82
C ASP A 246 -15.53 18.02 -12.33
N LYS A 247 -15.97 17.03 -11.53
CA LYS A 247 -15.96 15.60 -11.84
C LYS A 247 -17.36 14.95 -11.93
N LEU A 248 -18.42 15.77 -11.95
CA LEU A 248 -19.80 15.25 -11.97
C LEU A 248 -20.11 14.42 -13.23
N ASP A 249 -19.64 14.88 -14.39
CA ASP A 249 -19.83 14.15 -15.65
C ASP A 249 -19.10 12.80 -15.61
N LEU A 250 -17.89 12.78 -15.06
CA LEU A 250 -17.13 11.57 -14.86
C LEU A 250 -17.84 10.59 -13.91
N ALA A 251 -18.45 11.09 -12.83
CA ALA A 251 -19.22 10.25 -11.91
C ALA A 251 -20.43 9.62 -12.63
N ARG A 252 -21.14 10.36 -13.51
CA ARG A 252 -22.21 9.82 -14.35
C ARG A 252 -21.72 8.75 -15.30
N GLU A 253 -20.58 9.01 -15.99
CA GLU A 253 -19.95 8.02 -16.88
C GLU A 253 -19.63 6.70 -16.16
N LEU A 254 -19.12 6.76 -14.93
CA LEU A 254 -18.82 5.57 -14.14
C LEU A 254 -20.07 4.79 -13.75
N LEU A 255 -21.17 5.47 -13.39
CA LEU A 255 -22.45 4.85 -13.09
C LEU A 255 -23.04 4.17 -14.35
N ASP A 256 -22.99 4.84 -15.49
CA ASP A 256 -23.46 4.29 -16.76
C ASP A 256 -22.61 3.10 -17.20
N LEU A 257 -21.30 3.16 -17.02
CA LEU A 257 -20.38 2.07 -17.30
C LEU A 257 -20.67 0.85 -16.42
N ALA A 258 -20.87 1.06 -15.11
CA ALA A 258 -21.23 0.00 -14.19
C ALA A 258 -22.53 -0.70 -14.62
N LYS A 259 -23.56 0.08 -14.99
CA LYS A 259 -24.83 -0.44 -15.51
C LYS A 259 -24.65 -1.22 -16.81
N ALA A 260 -23.87 -0.68 -17.75
CA ALA A 260 -23.59 -1.34 -19.03
C ALA A 260 -22.87 -2.69 -18.87
N LYS A 261 -22.02 -2.81 -17.84
CA LYS A 261 -21.28 -4.05 -17.51
C LYS A 261 -22.04 -5.00 -16.60
N GLY A 262 -23.21 -4.61 -16.11
CA GLY A 262 -24.00 -5.42 -15.17
C GLY A 262 -23.40 -5.53 -13.79
N VAL A 263 -22.47 -4.63 -13.42
CA VAL A 263 -21.87 -4.58 -12.09
C VAL A 263 -22.81 -3.88 -11.13
N LYS A 264 -23.05 -4.49 -9.97
CA LYS A 264 -23.85 -3.90 -8.90
C LYS A 264 -23.05 -2.78 -8.23
N PHE A 265 -23.35 -1.52 -8.56
CA PHE A 265 -22.67 -0.35 -8.04
C PHE A 265 -23.51 0.32 -6.96
N LEU A 266 -23.11 0.20 -5.70
CA LEU A 266 -23.90 0.66 -4.56
C LEU A 266 -23.27 1.90 -3.93
N LEU A 267 -24.08 2.94 -3.84
CA LEU A 267 -23.82 4.13 -3.06
C LEU A 267 -24.50 4.03 -1.69
N PRO A 268 -24.08 4.78 -0.67
CA PRO A 268 -24.80 4.87 0.59
C PRO A 268 -26.25 5.29 0.38
N ILE A 269 -27.17 4.67 1.12
CA ILE A 269 -28.60 5.00 1.11
C ILE A 269 -28.98 5.94 2.25
N ASP A 270 -28.09 6.08 3.24
CA ASP A 270 -28.15 7.03 4.32
C ASP A 270 -26.73 7.41 4.77
N VAL A 271 -26.59 8.52 5.43
CA VAL A 271 -25.30 9.04 5.94
C VAL A 271 -25.46 9.58 7.36
N LEU A 272 -24.36 9.56 8.10
CA LEU A 272 -24.15 10.37 9.28
C LEU A 272 -23.66 11.74 8.84
N GLU A 273 -24.33 12.82 9.27
CA GLU A 273 -23.92 14.19 8.98
C GLU A 273 -23.65 14.98 10.26
N THR A 274 -22.79 15.97 10.16
CA THR A 274 -22.44 16.91 11.24
C THR A 274 -22.41 18.34 10.74
N ASN A 275 -22.63 19.30 11.63
CA ASN A 275 -22.44 20.73 11.35
C ASN A 275 -20.98 21.18 11.50
N GLU A 276 -20.13 20.39 12.19
CA GLU A 276 -18.71 20.69 12.37
C GLU A 276 -17.88 19.41 12.47
N ILE A 277 -16.76 19.35 11.73
CA ILE A 277 -15.85 18.17 11.76
C ILE A 277 -14.92 18.28 12.96
N LYS A 278 -15.40 17.82 14.13
CA LYS A 278 -14.63 17.69 15.38
C LYS A 278 -15.27 16.65 16.30
N ALA A 279 -14.50 16.13 17.24
CA ALA A 279 -15.03 15.26 18.28
C ALA A 279 -16.11 15.97 19.14
N GLY A 280 -17.19 15.28 19.47
CA GLY A 280 -18.30 15.80 20.26
C GLY A 280 -19.21 16.79 19.51
N ALA A 281 -19.07 16.93 18.19
CA ALA A 281 -19.97 17.74 17.38
C ALA A 281 -21.39 17.12 17.32
N GLU A 282 -22.40 17.94 17.06
CA GLU A 282 -23.76 17.47 16.82
C GLU A 282 -23.80 16.59 15.56
N THR A 283 -24.45 15.43 15.64
CA THR A 283 -24.63 14.50 14.53
C THR A 283 -26.09 14.14 14.35
N ARG A 284 -26.47 13.81 13.11
CA ARG A 284 -27.77 13.23 12.79
C ARG A 284 -27.66 12.34 11.57
N GLN A 285 -28.65 11.48 11.34
CA GLN A 285 -28.73 10.65 10.15
C GLN A 285 -29.65 11.28 9.10
N SER A 286 -29.25 11.19 7.84
CA SER A 286 -30.02 11.64 6.68
C SER A 286 -30.16 10.54 5.65
N ASN A 287 -31.39 10.34 5.17
CA ASN A 287 -31.71 9.38 4.12
C ASN A 287 -31.46 10.04 2.74
N LEU A 288 -30.88 9.27 1.81
CA LEU A 288 -30.48 9.72 0.49
C LEU A 288 -31.32 9.11 -0.65
N LEU A 289 -32.31 8.28 -0.34
CA LEU A 289 -33.10 7.53 -1.33
C LEU A 289 -34.17 8.37 -2.06
N SER A 290 -34.41 9.59 -1.64
CA SER A 290 -35.42 10.48 -2.24
C SER A 290 -34.78 11.77 -2.76
N PRO A 291 -35.17 12.25 -3.94
CA PRO A 291 -34.66 13.55 -4.45
C PRO A 291 -34.93 14.75 -3.54
N ASN A 292 -35.89 14.63 -2.63
CA ASN A 292 -36.22 15.66 -1.62
C ASN A 292 -35.45 15.46 -0.31
N ASN A 293 -34.67 14.37 -0.20
CA ASN A 293 -33.86 14.04 0.94
C ASN A 293 -32.38 14.19 0.54
N GLY A 294 -31.54 14.49 1.49
CA GLY A 294 -30.11 14.68 1.30
C GLY A 294 -29.49 15.26 2.54
N VAL A 295 -28.24 15.63 2.46
CA VAL A 295 -27.53 16.37 3.50
C VAL A 295 -28.05 17.80 3.51
N ALA A 296 -28.43 18.31 4.67
CA ALA A 296 -28.98 19.64 4.81
C ALA A 296 -27.93 20.74 4.62
N ASP A 297 -28.39 21.93 4.27
CA ASP A 297 -27.53 23.11 4.18
C ASP A 297 -26.82 23.37 5.49
N GLY A 298 -25.51 23.64 5.42
CA GLY A 298 -24.64 23.84 6.59
C GLY A 298 -24.16 22.53 7.26
N TRP A 299 -24.65 21.37 6.81
CA TRP A 299 -24.21 20.06 7.30
C TRP A 299 -23.34 19.33 6.30
N GLN A 300 -22.54 18.36 6.78
CA GLN A 300 -21.59 17.61 5.98
C GLN A 300 -21.72 16.11 6.29
N ALA A 301 -21.78 15.27 5.25
CA ALA A 301 -21.68 13.83 5.39
C ALA A 301 -20.26 13.44 5.85
N VAL A 302 -20.17 12.69 6.94
CA VAL A 302 -18.90 12.32 7.58
C VAL A 302 -18.69 10.82 7.70
N ASP A 303 -19.78 10.03 7.63
CA ASP A 303 -19.74 8.57 7.62
C ASP A 303 -20.98 8.02 6.89
N ILE A 304 -20.98 6.73 6.60
CA ILE A 304 -22.18 6.02 6.14
C ILE A 304 -23.17 5.83 7.29
N GLY A 305 -24.47 5.80 6.99
CA GLY A 305 -25.53 5.59 7.98
C GLY A 305 -25.78 4.11 8.30
N GLY A 306 -26.66 3.86 9.29
CA GLY A 306 -26.92 2.52 9.80
C GLY A 306 -27.53 1.58 8.74
N ALA A 307 -28.47 2.08 7.93
CA ALA A 307 -29.06 1.27 6.86
C ALA A 307 -28.05 0.91 5.75
N THR A 308 -27.10 1.81 5.48
CA THR A 308 -25.96 1.54 4.58
C THR A 308 -25.02 0.50 5.15
N MET A 309 -24.71 0.57 6.45
CA MET A 309 -23.88 -0.43 7.13
C MET A 309 -24.48 -1.83 6.99
N ASP A 310 -25.79 -1.97 7.18
CA ASP A 310 -26.48 -3.26 7.03
C ASP A 310 -26.47 -3.74 5.57
N LEU A 311 -26.75 -2.84 4.63
CA LEU A 311 -26.68 -3.15 3.19
C LEU A 311 -25.27 -3.63 2.77
N PHE A 312 -24.23 -2.98 3.28
CA PHE A 312 -22.85 -3.34 2.94
C PHE A 312 -22.42 -4.65 3.61
N LYS A 313 -22.84 -4.91 4.84
CA LYS A 313 -22.63 -6.21 5.50
C LYS A 313 -23.25 -7.35 4.71
N ASP A 314 -24.48 -7.19 4.24
CA ASP A 314 -25.16 -8.19 3.42
C ASP A 314 -24.40 -8.55 2.13
N GLU A 315 -23.69 -7.59 1.54
CA GLU A 315 -22.87 -7.86 0.35
C GLU A 315 -21.53 -8.50 0.73
N ILE A 316 -20.95 -8.13 1.87
CA ILE A 316 -19.72 -8.73 2.41
C ILE A 316 -19.94 -10.21 2.72
N GLU A 317 -21.06 -10.58 3.35
CA GLU A 317 -21.39 -11.97 3.69
C GLU A 317 -21.51 -12.90 2.47
N LYS A 318 -21.95 -12.37 1.33
CA LYS A 318 -22.11 -13.13 0.08
C LYS A 318 -20.82 -13.32 -0.68
N ALA A 319 -19.82 -12.48 -0.44
CA ALA A 319 -18.59 -12.43 -1.22
C ALA A 319 -17.66 -13.64 -0.96
N LYS A 320 -16.83 -13.96 -1.96
CA LYS A 320 -15.74 -14.94 -1.85
C LYS A 320 -14.36 -14.31 -1.98
N THR A 321 -14.27 -13.19 -2.67
CA THR A 321 -13.10 -12.34 -2.73
C THR A 321 -13.53 -10.92 -2.44
N ILE A 322 -12.80 -10.23 -1.56
CA ILE A 322 -13.08 -8.84 -1.19
C ILE A 322 -11.79 -8.02 -1.32
N LEU A 323 -11.86 -6.94 -2.07
CA LEU A 323 -10.83 -5.90 -2.10
C LEU A 323 -11.35 -4.65 -1.42
N TRP A 324 -10.68 -4.20 -0.36
CA TRP A 324 -11.02 -2.95 0.32
C TRP A 324 -9.92 -1.92 0.17
N ASN A 325 -10.26 -0.73 -0.35
CA ASN A 325 -9.33 0.38 -0.55
C ASN A 325 -9.96 1.74 -0.23
N GLY A 326 -9.69 2.27 0.94
CA GLY A 326 -10.14 3.56 1.45
C GLY A 326 -11.31 3.46 2.44
N PRO A 327 -11.29 4.27 3.52
CA PRO A 327 -12.32 4.29 4.54
C PRO A 327 -13.64 4.85 4.00
N VAL A 328 -14.74 4.46 4.62
CA VAL A 328 -16.09 4.89 4.22
C VAL A 328 -16.59 6.10 5.00
N GLY A 329 -15.82 6.58 5.98
CA GLY A 329 -16.08 7.77 6.80
C GLY A 329 -14.78 8.41 7.28
N ILE A 330 -14.88 9.47 8.11
CA ILE A 330 -13.74 10.16 8.75
C ILE A 330 -13.35 9.36 10.01
N PHE A 331 -12.72 8.21 9.83
CA PHE A 331 -12.45 7.25 10.90
C PHE A 331 -11.42 7.74 11.94
N GLU A 332 -10.69 8.81 11.66
CA GLU A 332 -9.75 9.46 12.58
C GLU A 332 -10.46 10.13 13.77
N ILE A 333 -11.75 10.43 13.63
CA ILE A 333 -12.59 10.97 14.69
C ILE A 333 -13.52 9.85 15.16
N PRO A 334 -13.45 9.41 16.42
CA PRO A 334 -14.24 8.27 16.93
C PRO A 334 -15.73 8.38 16.65
N ASP A 335 -16.30 9.58 16.75
CA ASP A 335 -17.74 9.83 16.52
C ASP A 335 -18.17 9.59 15.06
N PHE A 336 -17.22 9.54 14.12
CA PHE A 336 -17.45 9.38 12.67
C PHE A 336 -16.82 8.10 12.10
N ALA A 337 -16.36 7.19 12.98
CA ALA A 337 -15.61 6.00 12.61
C ALA A 337 -16.47 4.75 12.46
N CYS A 338 -17.74 4.80 12.89
CA CYS A 338 -18.60 3.63 13.05
C CYS A 338 -18.70 2.80 11.75
N GLY A 339 -18.96 3.45 10.62
CA GLY A 339 -19.08 2.77 9.31
C GLY A 339 -17.81 2.02 8.92
N THR A 340 -16.65 2.67 9.06
CA THR A 340 -15.37 2.05 8.75
C THR A 340 -15.05 0.87 9.67
N MET A 341 -15.36 0.98 10.98
CA MET A 341 -15.14 -0.10 11.94
C MET A 341 -16.08 -1.29 11.69
N VAL A 342 -17.35 -1.03 11.39
CA VAL A 342 -18.33 -2.08 11.03
C VAL A 342 -17.90 -2.85 9.78
N ILE A 343 -17.38 -2.17 8.77
CA ILE A 343 -16.80 -2.84 7.59
C ILE A 343 -15.61 -3.71 7.98
N ALA A 344 -14.67 -3.20 8.78
CA ALA A 344 -13.52 -3.98 9.23
C ALA A 344 -13.93 -5.24 10.00
N GLU A 345 -14.94 -5.13 10.88
CA GLU A 345 -15.49 -6.26 11.65
C GLU A 345 -16.18 -7.28 10.74
N ALA A 346 -16.98 -6.82 9.78
CA ALA A 346 -17.63 -7.70 8.81
C ALA A 346 -16.62 -8.49 7.96
N LEU A 347 -15.54 -7.83 7.50
CA LEU A 347 -14.45 -8.49 6.78
C LEU A 347 -13.75 -9.53 7.66
N ALA A 348 -13.50 -9.21 8.93
CA ALA A 348 -12.84 -10.12 9.88
C ALA A 348 -13.67 -11.38 10.22
N GLN A 349 -14.98 -11.31 10.05
CA GLN A 349 -15.92 -12.43 10.27
C GLN A 349 -16.24 -13.20 8.97
N SER A 350 -15.86 -12.66 7.82
CA SER A 350 -16.13 -13.27 6.52
C SER A 350 -15.20 -14.44 6.21
N ASP A 351 -15.73 -15.47 5.55
CA ASP A 351 -14.94 -16.59 4.99
C ASP A 351 -14.29 -16.25 3.64
N ALA A 352 -14.42 -15.01 3.17
CA ALA A 352 -13.85 -14.56 1.90
C ALA A 352 -12.33 -14.36 1.98
N THR A 353 -11.66 -14.42 0.82
CA THR A 353 -10.29 -13.88 0.70
C THR A 353 -10.35 -12.36 0.80
N THR A 354 -9.91 -11.81 1.93
CA THR A 354 -9.92 -10.36 2.22
C THR A 354 -8.57 -9.72 1.90
N ILE A 355 -8.56 -8.79 0.95
CA ILE A 355 -7.39 -8.05 0.48
C ILE A 355 -7.57 -6.59 0.86
N ILE A 356 -6.69 -6.07 1.73
CA ILE A 356 -6.75 -4.69 2.22
C ILE A 356 -5.64 -3.88 1.56
N GLY A 357 -6.01 -2.80 0.88
CA GLY A 357 -5.08 -1.88 0.24
C GLY A 357 -5.35 -0.43 0.64
N GLY A 358 -4.32 0.42 0.52
CA GLY A 358 -4.39 1.83 0.90
C GLY A 358 -4.10 2.07 2.38
N GLY A 359 -3.24 3.07 2.64
CA GLY A 359 -2.74 3.36 4.00
C GLY A 359 -3.83 3.56 5.03
N ASP A 360 -4.88 4.31 4.70
CA ASP A 360 -5.97 4.63 5.62
C ASP A 360 -6.80 3.40 5.98
N SER A 361 -7.10 2.50 5.02
CA SER A 361 -7.78 1.23 5.31
C SER A 361 -6.95 0.33 6.21
N VAL A 362 -5.64 0.24 5.94
CA VAL A 362 -4.70 -0.53 6.77
C VAL A 362 -4.65 0.04 8.18
N THR A 363 -4.61 1.37 8.31
CA THR A 363 -4.65 2.05 9.62
C THR A 363 -5.95 1.74 10.36
N ALA A 364 -7.10 1.82 9.69
CA ALA A 364 -8.40 1.50 10.28
C ALA A 364 -8.47 0.05 10.79
N VAL A 365 -8.02 -0.92 9.99
CA VAL A 365 -7.98 -2.34 10.38
C VAL A 365 -7.05 -2.57 11.59
N LYS A 366 -5.90 -1.91 11.64
CA LYS A 366 -4.97 -1.97 12.78
C LYS A 366 -5.58 -1.35 14.04
N GLN A 367 -6.23 -0.18 13.93
CA GLN A 367 -6.91 0.47 15.06
C GLN A 367 -8.04 -0.39 15.63
N ALA A 368 -8.75 -1.11 14.75
CA ALA A 368 -9.76 -2.08 15.16
C ALA A 368 -9.17 -3.37 15.80
N GLY A 369 -7.84 -3.57 15.76
CA GLY A 369 -7.20 -4.79 16.27
C GLY A 369 -7.49 -6.03 15.42
N LEU A 370 -7.83 -5.85 14.13
CA LEU A 370 -8.31 -6.92 13.25
C LEU A 370 -7.32 -7.29 12.14
N ALA A 371 -6.09 -6.76 12.18
CA ALA A 371 -5.10 -6.99 11.12
C ALA A 371 -4.81 -8.49 10.88
N ASP A 372 -4.70 -9.28 11.96
CA ASP A 372 -4.43 -10.72 11.89
C ASP A 372 -5.62 -11.54 11.36
N LYS A 373 -6.81 -10.92 11.22
CA LYS A 373 -8.01 -11.56 10.66
C LYS A 373 -8.13 -11.38 9.16
N MET A 374 -7.35 -10.48 8.57
CA MET A 374 -7.35 -10.25 7.12
C MET A 374 -6.46 -11.27 6.42
N THR A 375 -6.90 -11.77 5.26
CA THR A 375 -6.11 -12.72 4.47
C THR A 375 -4.81 -12.08 3.97
N PHE A 376 -4.90 -10.82 3.54
CA PHE A 376 -3.75 -10.09 3.05
C PHE A 376 -3.91 -8.57 3.26
N ILE A 377 -2.85 -7.94 3.76
CA ILE A 377 -2.72 -6.50 3.89
C ILE A 377 -1.55 -6.06 3.03
N SER A 378 -1.83 -5.24 2.00
CA SER A 378 -0.81 -4.73 1.10
C SER A 378 -0.01 -3.58 1.73
N THR A 379 1.29 -3.62 1.53
CA THR A 379 2.22 -2.54 1.91
C THR A 379 2.49 -1.57 0.76
N GLY A 380 1.96 -1.86 -0.43
CA GLY A 380 2.37 -1.21 -1.68
C GLY A 380 1.84 0.19 -1.92
N GLY A 381 0.77 0.61 -1.25
CA GLY A 381 0.20 1.95 -1.44
C GLY A 381 -0.10 2.27 -2.91
N GLY A 382 0.63 3.24 -3.50
CA GLY A 382 0.46 3.63 -4.91
C GLY A 382 0.80 2.50 -5.90
N ALA A 383 1.81 1.68 -5.60
CA ALA A 383 2.17 0.54 -6.45
C ALA A 383 1.03 -0.49 -6.56
N SER A 384 0.29 -0.71 -5.46
CA SER A 384 -0.88 -1.60 -5.46
C SER A 384 -1.97 -1.09 -6.40
N LEU A 385 -2.27 0.21 -6.35
CA LEU A 385 -3.27 0.82 -7.24
C LEU A 385 -2.85 0.71 -8.71
N GLU A 386 -1.61 1.04 -9.02
CA GLU A 386 -1.09 0.94 -10.39
C GLU A 386 -1.13 -0.50 -10.92
N LEU A 387 -0.82 -1.49 -10.07
CA LEU A 387 -0.91 -2.90 -10.45
C LEU A 387 -2.37 -3.33 -10.71
N ILE A 388 -3.31 -2.90 -9.86
CA ILE A 388 -4.75 -3.18 -10.02
C ILE A 388 -5.30 -2.53 -11.30
N GLU A 389 -4.78 -1.35 -11.67
CA GLU A 389 -5.07 -0.68 -12.95
C GLU A 389 -4.56 -1.45 -14.17
N GLY A 390 -3.74 -2.48 -13.97
CA GLY A 390 -3.11 -3.26 -15.03
C GLY A 390 -1.82 -2.66 -15.59
N LYS A 391 -1.24 -1.67 -14.91
CA LYS A 391 0.06 -1.09 -15.28
C LYS A 391 1.19 -2.06 -14.94
N GLU A 392 2.17 -2.11 -15.82
CA GLU A 392 3.42 -2.83 -15.55
C GLU A 392 4.26 -2.05 -14.54
N LEU A 393 4.72 -2.74 -13.49
CA LEU A 393 5.60 -2.13 -12.49
C LEU A 393 7.06 -2.28 -12.91
N PRO A 394 7.81 -1.19 -13.16
CA PRO A 394 9.18 -1.25 -13.65
C PRO A 394 10.12 -2.11 -12.79
N GLY A 395 9.97 -2.02 -11.45
CA GLY A 395 10.77 -2.80 -10.51
C GLY A 395 10.46 -4.30 -10.50
N VAL A 396 9.33 -4.73 -11.08
CA VAL A 396 8.98 -6.13 -11.33
C VAL A 396 9.41 -6.55 -12.73
N ALA A 397 9.10 -5.73 -13.73
CA ALA A 397 9.40 -6.00 -15.14
C ALA A 397 10.90 -6.21 -15.38
N ALA A 398 11.74 -5.46 -14.67
CA ALA A 398 13.19 -5.53 -14.79
C ALA A 398 13.82 -6.81 -14.22
N LEU A 399 13.10 -7.61 -13.41
CA LEU A 399 13.62 -8.86 -12.84
C LEU A 399 13.79 -9.94 -13.92
N SER A 400 14.69 -10.90 -13.64
CA SER A 400 14.95 -12.03 -14.54
C SER A 400 13.71 -12.91 -14.70
N ASP A 401 13.46 -13.38 -15.91
CA ASP A 401 12.40 -14.35 -16.21
C ASP A 401 12.82 -15.78 -15.78
N LYS A 402 11.82 -16.62 -15.46
CA LYS A 402 12.00 -18.06 -15.19
C LYS A 402 12.33 -18.81 -16.48
#